data_49dad8b9ecf2aeff58f0979fc76d85c3
#
_entry.id   49dad8b9ecf2aeff58f0979fc76d85c3
#
_cell.length_a   1.000
_cell.length_b   1.000
_cell.length_c   1.000
_cell.angle_alpha   90.00
_cell.angle_beta   90.00
_cell.angle_gamma   90.00
#
_symmetry.space_group_name_H-M   'P 1'
#
loop_
_entity.id
_entity.type
_entity.pdbx_description
1 polymer ?
#
loop_
_entity_poly.entity_id
_entity_poly.type
_entity_poly.pdbx_seq_one_letter_code
_entity_poly.pdbx_strand_id
1 'polypeptide(L)'
;MMNSSIRNIQLVAVIVVLISTIIAFFLEMKEMYENKDITLADLLLMFIYIEVIGLVRSYWETQSVRITYPLIIAITALARFIILQDKESDPANLIYISLAILIVAIATVIIRFRNSKYLKIERSRSSEL
;
A
#
# COMPACT_ATOMS: atom_id res chain seq x y z
N MET A 1 7.68 -23.67 5.77
CA MET A 1 7.63 -23.25 7.19
C MET A 1 8.55 -22.06 7.42
N MET A 2 7.98 -20.95 7.80
CA MET A 2 8.79 -19.82 8.24
C MET A 2 9.38 -20.11 9.62
N ASN A 3 10.70 -19.95 9.77
CA ASN A 3 11.36 -20.04 11.05
C ASN A 3 10.76 -19.02 12.04
N SER A 4 10.61 -19.41 13.30
CA SER A 4 10.11 -18.53 14.35
C SER A 4 10.93 -17.22 14.47
N SER A 5 12.22 -17.27 14.15
CA SER A 5 13.10 -16.10 14.12
C SER A 5 12.69 -15.10 13.04
N ILE A 6 12.38 -15.57 11.84
CA ILE A 6 11.93 -14.71 10.72
C ILE A 6 10.58 -14.07 11.07
N ARG A 7 9.66 -14.83 11.66
CA ARG A 7 8.36 -14.31 12.08
C ARG A 7 8.51 -13.22 13.15
N ASN A 8 9.41 -13.41 14.08
CA ASN A 8 9.67 -12.42 15.12
C ASN A 8 10.28 -11.13 14.55
N ILE A 9 11.20 -11.25 13.59
CA ILE A 9 11.77 -10.10 12.88
C ILE A 9 10.70 -9.33 12.12
N GLN A 10 9.83 -10.02 11.41
CA GLN A 10 8.71 -9.39 10.69
C GLN A 10 7.74 -8.69 11.64
N LEU A 11 7.42 -9.32 12.76
CA LEU A 11 6.54 -8.74 13.77
C LEU A 11 7.14 -7.44 14.35
N VAL A 12 8.43 -7.46 14.70
CA VAL A 12 9.14 -6.27 15.20
C VAL A 12 9.13 -5.17 14.14
N ALA A 13 9.43 -5.51 12.90
CA ALA A 13 9.42 -4.55 11.80
C ALA A 13 8.04 -3.90 11.61
N VAL A 14 6.97 -4.69 11.66
CA VAL A 14 5.59 -4.20 11.53
C VAL A 14 5.23 -3.27 12.68
N ILE A 15 5.62 -3.60 13.91
CA ILE A 15 5.39 -2.75 15.09
C ILE A 15 6.15 -1.42 14.96
N VAL A 16 7.41 -1.47 14.51
CA VAL A 16 8.21 -0.25 14.28
C VAL A 16 7.56 0.64 13.23
N VAL A 17 7.09 0.07 12.13
CA VAL A 17 6.38 0.80 11.08
C VAL A 17 5.11 1.43 11.62
N LEU A 18 4.32 0.70 12.41
CA LEU A 18 3.09 1.20 13.00
C LEU A 18 3.35 2.39 13.92
N ILE A 19 4.30 2.26 14.84
CA ILE A 19 4.66 3.34 15.78
C ILE A 19 5.16 4.57 15.03
N SER A 20 6.06 4.37 14.07
CA SER A 20 6.60 5.45 13.24
C SER A 20 5.51 6.18 12.46
N THR A 21 4.55 5.43 11.92
CA THR A 21 3.42 5.99 11.15
C THR A 21 2.50 6.83 12.03
N ILE A 22 2.21 6.36 13.25
CA ILE A 22 1.37 7.11 14.20
C ILE A 22 2.07 8.41 14.61
N ILE A 23 3.36 8.35 14.91
CA ILE A 23 4.15 9.54 15.27
C ILE A 23 4.16 10.53 14.09
N ALA A 24 4.43 10.06 12.88
CA ALA A 24 4.46 10.88 11.67
C ALA A 24 3.10 11.54 11.41
N PHE A 25 2.01 10.81 11.61
CA PHE A 25 0.65 11.33 11.45
C PHE A 25 0.38 12.51 12.38
N PHE A 26 0.74 12.37 13.65
CA PHE A 26 0.55 13.46 14.63
C PHE A 26 1.46 14.65 14.36
N LEU A 27 2.71 14.42 13.93
CA LEU A 27 3.63 15.50 13.56
C LEU A 27 3.10 16.27 12.35
N GLU A 28 2.55 15.58 11.36
CA GLU A 28 1.94 16.22 10.19
C GLU A 28 0.74 17.06 10.58
N MET A 29 -0.14 16.54 11.44
CA MET A 29 -1.27 17.30 11.99
C MET A 29 -0.82 18.57 12.71
N LYS A 30 0.24 18.47 13.50
CA LYS A 30 0.81 19.62 14.22
C LYS A 30 1.34 20.67 13.26
N GLU A 31 2.07 20.25 12.23
CA GLU A 31 2.61 21.15 11.21
C GLU A 31 1.49 21.88 10.45
N MET A 32 0.43 21.18 10.06
CA MET A 32 -0.73 21.76 9.43
C MET A 32 -1.41 22.80 10.31
N TYR A 33 -1.51 22.52 11.60
CA TYR A 33 -2.09 23.44 12.57
C TYR A 33 -1.24 24.71 12.76
N GLU A 34 0.08 24.56 12.85
CA GLU A 34 1.01 25.69 13.03
C GLU A 34 1.04 26.60 11.79
N ASN A 35 1.07 26.00 10.61
CA ASN A 35 1.11 26.77 9.34
C ASN A 35 -0.24 27.39 8.99
N LYS A 36 -1.33 26.97 9.62
CA LYS A 36 -2.71 27.43 9.35
C LYS A 36 -3.12 27.33 7.88
N ASP A 37 -2.41 26.51 7.12
CA ASP A 37 -2.67 26.29 5.71
C ASP A 37 -2.64 24.78 5.46
N ILE A 38 -3.68 24.29 4.81
CA ILE A 38 -3.82 22.86 4.48
C ILE A 38 -3.65 22.75 2.97
N THR A 39 -2.53 22.17 2.56
CA THR A 39 -2.28 21.93 1.15
C THR A 39 -2.81 20.56 0.72
N LEU A 40 -3.00 20.39 -0.58
CA LEU A 40 -3.37 19.09 -1.14
C LEU A 40 -2.29 18.03 -0.87
N ALA A 41 -1.02 18.44 -0.87
CA ALA A 41 0.10 17.56 -0.54
C ALA A 41 -0.01 16.99 0.88
N ASP A 42 -0.37 17.84 1.86
CA ASP A 42 -0.54 17.42 3.25
C ASP A 42 -1.66 16.38 3.39
N LEU A 43 -2.78 16.59 2.74
CA LEU A 43 -3.91 15.65 2.75
C LEU A 43 -3.52 14.31 2.12
N LEU A 44 -2.80 14.33 1.02
CA LEU A 44 -2.33 13.11 0.35
C LEU A 44 -1.33 12.34 1.22
N LEU A 45 -0.47 13.05 1.93
CA LEU A 45 0.48 12.44 2.87
C LEU A 45 -0.25 11.76 4.04
N MET A 46 -1.30 12.39 4.57
CA MET A 46 -2.13 11.78 5.61
C MET A 46 -2.82 10.50 5.10
N PHE A 47 -3.29 10.48 3.86
CA PHE A 47 -3.84 9.27 3.25
C PHE A 47 -2.82 8.15 3.17
N ILE A 48 -1.54 8.45 2.87
CA ILE A 48 -0.46 7.45 2.88
C ILE A 48 -0.34 6.81 4.26
N TYR A 49 -0.37 7.61 5.32
CA TYR A 49 -0.28 7.09 6.70
C TYR A 49 -1.46 6.17 7.04
N ILE A 50 -2.68 6.53 6.63
CA ILE A 50 -3.87 5.70 6.82
C ILE A 50 -3.73 4.37 6.07
N GLU A 51 -3.22 4.39 4.85
CA GLU A 51 -2.98 3.18 4.06
C GLU A 51 -1.95 2.26 4.69
N VAL A 52 -0.86 2.83 5.24
CA VAL A 52 0.16 2.05 5.95
C VAL A 52 -0.45 1.38 7.19
N ILE A 53 -1.29 2.08 7.94
CA ILE A 53 -2.01 1.51 9.08
C ILE A 53 -2.91 0.35 8.62
N GLY A 54 -3.59 0.52 7.49
CA GLY A 54 -4.40 -0.54 6.88
C GLY A 54 -3.58 -1.77 6.49
N LEU A 55 -2.37 -1.56 5.96
CA LEU A 55 -1.44 -2.64 5.64
C LEU A 55 -1.01 -3.40 6.90
N VAL A 56 -0.66 -2.68 7.96
CA VAL A 56 -0.28 -3.27 9.26
C VAL A 56 -1.45 -4.10 9.83
N ARG A 57 -2.66 -3.58 9.77
CA ARG A 57 -3.86 -4.31 10.19
C ARG A 57 -4.05 -5.60 9.39
N SER A 58 -3.91 -5.54 8.09
CA SER A 58 -4.00 -6.71 7.21
C SER A 58 -2.96 -7.77 7.57
N TYR A 59 -1.73 -7.37 7.83
CA TYR A 59 -0.68 -8.27 8.30
C TYR A 59 -1.05 -8.93 9.63
N TRP A 60 -1.60 -8.15 10.58
CA TRP A 60 -1.97 -8.66 11.90
C TRP A 60 -3.08 -9.71 11.82
N GLU A 61 -4.07 -9.49 10.96
CA GLU A 61 -5.20 -10.42 10.78
C GLU A 61 -4.80 -11.71 10.07
N THR A 62 -3.93 -11.63 9.05
CA THR A 62 -3.58 -12.77 8.19
C THR A 62 -2.23 -13.39 8.52
N GLN A 63 -1.40 -12.76 9.33
CA GLN A 63 -0.02 -13.17 9.63
C GLN A 63 0.86 -13.30 8.36
N SER A 64 0.41 -12.75 7.25
CA SER A 64 1.14 -12.75 5.99
C SER A 64 0.86 -11.46 5.22
N VAL A 65 1.88 -10.97 4.51
CA VAL A 65 1.71 -9.83 3.63
C VAL A 65 1.12 -10.33 2.30
N ARG A 66 -0.13 -9.98 2.04
CA ARG A 66 -0.73 -10.25 0.73
C ARG A 66 -0.12 -9.31 -0.30
N ILE A 67 0.38 -9.85 -1.38
CA ILE A 67 1.02 -9.10 -2.47
C ILE A 67 0.09 -8.01 -3.04
N THR A 68 -1.22 -8.25 -3.01
CA THR A 68 -2.23 -7.31 -3.52
C THR A 68 -2.20 -5.96 -2.79
N TYR A 69 -2.00 -5.96 -1.48
CA TYR A 69 -1.99 -4.73 -0.68
C TYR A 69 -0.86 -3.76 -1.07
N PRO A 70 0.41 -4.19 -1.11
CA PRO A 70 1.50 -3.32 -1.56
C PRO A 70 1.31 -2.82 -3.00
N LEU A 71 0.72 -3.62 -3.88
CA LEU A 71 0.45 -3.21 -5.26
C LEU A 71 -0.60 -2.10 -5.33
N ILE A 72 -1.66 -2.18 -4.53
CA ILE A 72 -2.68 -1.13 -4.45
C ILE A 72 -2.05 0.17 -3.91
N ILE A 73 -1.21 0.07 -2.88
CA ILE A 73 -0.49 1.22 -2.33
C ILE A 73 0.42 1.85 -3.39
N ALA A 74 1.09 1.03 -4.19
CA ALA A 74 1.92 1.52 -5.29
C ALA A 74 1.10 2.30 -6.34
N ILE A 75 -0.07 1.79 -6.71
CA ILE A 75 -0.96 2.47 -7.67
C ILE A 75 -1.43 3.81 -7.10
N THR A 76 -1.85 3.85 -5.86
CA THR A 76 -2.31 5.09 -5.23
C THR A 76 -1.18 6.10 -5.04
N ALA A 77 0.03 5.64 -4.73
CA ALA A 77 1.21 6.49 -4.63
C ALA A 77 1.56 7.14 -5.99
N LEU A 78 1.52 6.37 -7.06
CA LEU A 78 1.74 6.88 -8.42
C LEU A 78 0.64 7.88 -8.83
N ALA A 79 -0.61 7.60 -8.48
CA ALA A 79 -1.71 8.51 -8.74
C ALA A 79 -1.53 9.84 -8.00
N ARG A 80 -1.07 9.80 -6.73
CA ARG A 80 -0.74 11.02 -5.98
C ARG A 80 0.40 11.78 -6.63
N PHE A 81 1.39 11.10 -7.15
CA PHE A 81 2.50 11.73 -7.83
C PHE A 81 2.02 12.54 -9.04
N ILE A 82 1.04 12.02 -9.79
CA ILE A 82 0.41 12.74 -10.90
C ILE A 82 -0.29 14.01 -10.41
N ILE A 83 -1.03 13.93 -9.30
CA ILE A 83 -1.77 15.05 -8.74
C ILE A 83 -0.84 16.16 -8.25
N LEU A 84 0.29 15.78 -7.65
CA LEU A 84 1.28 16.72 -7.10
C LEU A 84 2.21 17.33 -8.15
N GLN A 85 2.16 16.84 -9.37
CA GLN A 85 3.05 17.30 -10.43
C GLN A 85 2.67 18.72 -10.86
N ASP A 86 3.68 19.59 -10.88
CA ASP A 86 3.49 20.97 -11.30
C ASP A 86 3.12 21.08 -12.78
N LYS A 87 2.35 22.12 -13.10
CA LYS A 87 1.94 22.41 -14.49
C LYS A 87 3.12 22.66 -15.43
N GLU A 88 4.29 22.95 -14.88
CA GLU A 88 5.52 23.17 -15.64
C GLU A 88 6.26 21.87 -15.97
N SER A 89 5.80 20.73 -15.42
CA SER A 89 6.40 19.44 -15.71
C SER A 89 6.11 19.01 -17.14
N ASP A 90 7.09 18.33 -17.75
CA ASP A 90 6.97 17.81 -19.11
C ASP A 90 5.75 16.86 -19.21
N PRO A 91 4.81 17.10 -20.14
CA PRO A 91 3.67 16.21 -20.36
C PRO A 91 4.06 14.73 -20.57
N ALA A 92 5.28 14.47 -21.07
CA ALA A 92 5.78 13.11 -21.24
C ALA A 92 5.85 12.34 -19.92
N ASN A 93 6.16 13.02 -18.81
CA ASN A 93 6.21 12.39 -17.49
C ASN A 93 4.85 11.82 -17.05
N LEU A 94 3.77 12.54 -17.35
CA LEU A 94 2.41 12.08 -17.07
C LEU A 94 2.09 10.79 -17.82
N ILE A 95 2.51 10.69 -19.08
CA ILE A 95 2.32 9.50 -19.90
C ILE A 95 3.07 8.30 -19.31
N TYR A 96 4.34 8.50 -18.91
CA TYR A 96 5.15 7.43 -18.29
C TYR A 96 4.55 6.94 -16.97
N ILE A 97 4.10 7.86 -16.11
CA ILE A 97 3.50 7.50 -14.83
C ILE A 97 2.16 6.78 -15.05
N SER A 98 1.33 7.26 -15.98
CA SER A 98 0.07 6.61 -16.34
C SER A 98 0.29 5.21 -16.88
N LEU A 99 1.32 5.01 -17.69
CA LEU A 99 1.71 3.71 -18.20
C LEU A 99 2.18 2.78 -17.07
N ALA A 100 2.95 3.29 -16.12
CA ALA A 100 3.37 2.54 -14.94
C ALA A 100 2.17 2.10 -14.09
N ILE A 101 1.19 2.97 -13.88
CA ILE A 101 -0.06 2.64 -13.18
C ILE A 101 -0.80 1.51 -13.89
N LEU A 102 -0.92 1.60 -15.22
CA LEU A 102 -1.57 0.58 -16.04
C LEU A 102 -0.88 -0.77 -15.90
N ILE A 103 0.46 -0.79 -15.97
CA ILE A 103 1.25 -2.02 -15.84
C ILE A 103 1.04 -2.65 -14.45
N VAL A 104 1.11 -1.86 -13.38
CA VAL A 104 0.91 -2.35 -12.01
C VAL A 104 -0.53 -2.83 -11.81
N ALA A 105 -1.51 -2.13 -12.37
CA ALA A 105 -2.92 -2.53 -12.31
C ALA A 105 -3.16 -3.87 -13.02
N ILE A 106 -2.59 -4.08 -14.20
CA ILE A 106 -2.66 -5.34 -14.93
C ILE A 106 -2.00 -6.47 -14.12
N ALA A 107 -0.81 -6.21 -13.56
CA ALA A 107 -0.12 -7.19 -12.71
C ALA A 107 -0.97 -7.58 -11.50
N THR A 108 -1.64 -6.61 -10.86
CA THR A 108 -2.54 -6.84 -9.72
C THR A 108 -3.71 -7.75 -10.10
N VAL A 109 -4.33 -7.49 -11.24
CA VAL A 109 -5.44 -8.31 -11.75
C VAL A 109 -4.99 -9.73 -12.05
N ILE A 110 -3.83 -9.91 -12.68
CA ILE A 110 -3.27 -11.23 -13.01
C ILE A 110 -2.99 -12.03 -11.72
N ILE A 111 -2.37 -11.41 -10.73
CA ILE A 111 -2.06 -12.07 -9.45
C ILE A 111 -3.35 -12.46 -8.72
N ARG A 112 -4.33 -11.56 -8.70
CA ARG A 112 -5.63 -11.80 -8.06
C ARG A 112 -6.37 -12.97 -8.74
N PHE A 113 -6.32 -13.03 -10.06
CA PHE A 113 -6.95 -14.11 -10.83
C PHE A 113 -6.27 -15.46 -10.58
N ARG A 114 -4.94 -15.48 -10.52
CA ARG A 114 -4.18 -16.71 -10.19
C ARG A 114 -4.53 -17.24 -8.80
N ASN A 115 -4.58 -16.39 -7.80
CA ASN A 115 -4.93 -16.79 -6.44
C ASN A 115 -6.37 -17.33 -6.35
N SER A 116 -7.30 -16.71 -7.05
CA SER A 116 -8.69 -17.19 -7.12
C SER A 116 -8.79 -18.57 -7.75
N LYS A 117 -8.00 -18.84 -8.80
CA LYS A 117 -7.97 -20.13 -9.48
C LYS A 117 -7.40 -21.23 -8.57
N TYR A 118 -6.35 -20.93 -7.83
CA TYR A 118 -5.76 -21.86 -6.85
C TYR A 118 -6.76 -22.26 -5.75
N LEU A 119 -7.46 -21.30 -5.21
CA LEU A 119 -8.48 -21.54 -4.17
C LEU A 119 -9.64 -22.40 -4.69
N LYS A 120 -10.04 -22.24 -5.94
CA LYS A 120 -11.08 -23.07 -6.57
C LYS A 120 -10.64 -24.52 -6.73
N ILE A 121 -9.40 -24.74 -7.14
CA ILE A 121 -8.84 -26.10 -7.32
C ILE A 121 -8.74 -26.80 -5.97
N GLU A 122 -8.28 -26.11 -4.93
CA GLU A 122 -8.17 -26.67 -3.60
C GLU A 122 -9.54 -27.02 -3.00
N ARG A 123 -10.53 -26.15 -3.23
CA ARG A 123 -11.90 -26.38 -2.77
C ARG A 123 -12.56 -27.58 -3.46
N SER A 124 -12.31 -27.77 -4.76
CA SER A 124 -12.85 -28.94 -5.48
C SER A 124 -12.18 -30.23 -5.03
N ARG A 125 -10.89 -30.20 -4.69
CA ARG A 125 -10.15 -31.35 -4.19
C ARG A 125 -10.63 -31.79 -2.78
N SER A 126 -10.99 -30.85 -1.93
CA SER A 126 -11.49 -31.15 -0.58
C SER A 126 -12.93 -31.68 -0.58
N SER A 127 -13.70 -31.40 -1.62
CA SER A 127 -15.08 -31.91 -1.75
C SER A 127 -15.14 -33.34 -2.31
N GLU A 128 -14.05 -33.82 -2.91
CA GLU A 128 -13.94 -35.21 -3.42
C GLU A 128 -13.38 -36.20 -2.39
N LEU A 129 -12.91 -35.73 -1.25
CA LEU A 129 -12.43 -36.53 -0.13
C LEU A 129 -13.50 -36.67 0.95
#